data_e3d79327f34d0908df5fd17684defb46
#
_entry.id   e3d79327f34d0908df5fd17684defb46
#
_cell.length_a   1.000
_cell.length_b   1.000
_cell.length_c   1.000
_cell.angle_alpha   90.00
_cell.angle_beta   90.00
_cell.angle_gamma   90.00
#
_symmetry.space_group_name_H-M   'P 1'
#
loop_
_entity.id
_entity.type
_entity.pdbx_description
1 polymer ?
#
loop_
_entity_poly.entity_id
_entity_poly.type
_entity_poly.pdbx_seq_one_letter_code
_entity_poly.pdbx_strand_id
1 'polypeptide(L)'
;MSFGVHPFILIAAGGALAALVAIVIACRAKRGLVTAMMVVLALAFIAPAVYVFLAFHPELVDGRFRTYKRFYRDIQVGMTREQVLAAMEQRYPTNGLRKRPEIMNDTPEGLGFFMNPETSREPNCEGIFLTLEAGRVTKMVYSAD
;
A
#
# COMPACT_ATOMS: atom_id res chain seq x y z
N MET A 1 14.06 19.63 -10.82
CA MET A 1 13.25 18.42 -10.50
C MET A 1 12.00 18.48 -11.35
N SER A 2 11.91 17.66 -12.40
CA SER A 2 10.71 17.58 -13.24
C SER A 2 9.69 16.71 -12.52
N PHE A 3 8.63 17.28 -12.00
CA PHE A 3 7.47 16.53 -11.50
C PHE A 3 6.69 16.02 -12.72
N GLY A 4 7.19 14.98 -13.34
CA GLY A 4 6.44 14.26 -14.36
C GLY A 4 5.26 13.55 -13.70
N VAL A 5 4.04 13.97 -13.99
CA VAL A 5 2.84 13.24 -13.54
C VAL A 5 2.88 11.85 -14.19
N HIS A 6 2.82 10.82 -13.36
CA HIS A 6 2.90 9.43 -13.82
C HIS A 6 1.75 9.14 -14.81
N PRO A 7 2.00 8.53 -15.98
CA PRO A 7 0.98 8.33 -17.02
C PRO A 7 -0.28 7.61 -16.52
N PHE A 8 -0.17 6.72 -15.55
CA PHE A 8 -1.33 6.06 -14.92
C PHE A 8 -2.25 7.04 -14.18
N ILE A 9 -1.74 8.12 -13.60
CA ILE A 9 -2.55 9.15 -12.94
C ILE A 9 -3.38 9.90 -13.98
N LEU A 10 -2.80 10.19 -15.14
CA LEU A 10 -3.53 10.84 -16.25
C LEU A 10 -4.63 9.94 -16.80
N ILE A 11 -4.36 8.64 -16.97
CA ILE A 11 -5.36 7.67 -17.43
C ILE A 11 -6.51 7.55 -16.41
N ALA A 12 -6.19 7.47 -15.12
CA ALA A 12 -7.19 7.38 -14.06
C ALA A 12 -8.06 8.66 -13.99
N ALA A 13 -7.43 9.83 -14.07
CA ALA A 13 -8.14 11.12 -14.07
C ALA A 13 -9.04 11.29 -15.31
N GLY A 14 -8.55 10.92 -16.49
CA GLY A 14 -9.32 10.93 -17.74
C GLY A 14 -10.52 9.98 -17.68
N GLY A 15 -10.33 8.77 -17.13
CA GLY A 15 -11.40 7.80 -16.93
C GLY A 15 -12.47 8.29 -15.97
N ALA A 16 -12.07 8.91 -14.84
CA ALA A 16 -12.99 9.46 -13.87
C ALA A 16 -13.84 10.61 -14.47
N LEU A 17 -13.21 11.49 -15.27
CA LEU A 17 -13.91 12.57 -15.94
C LEU A 17 -14.92 12.03 -16.97
N ALA A 18 -14.54 11.06 -17.78
CA ALA A 18 -15.43 10.41 -18.75
C ALA A 18 -16.62 9.72 -18.08
N ALA A 19 -16.39 9.04 -16.93
CA ALA A 19 -17.44 8.44 -16.13
C ALA A 19 -18.42 9.48 -15.59
N LEU A 20 -17.93 10.62 -15.09
CA LEU A 20 -18.76 11.72 -14.59
C LEU A 20 -19.67 12.26 -15.69
N VAL A 21 -19.12 12.47 -16.91
CA VAL A 21 -19.89 12.95 -18.06
C VAL A 21 -20.97 11.93 -18.45
N ALA A 22 -20.64 10.63 -18.47
CA ALA A 22 -21.59 9.56 -18.76
C ALA A 22 -22.74 9.53 -17.73
N ILE A 23 -22.44 9.70 -16.44
CA ILE A 23 -23.45 9.74 -15.38
C ILE A 23 -24.39 10.94 -15.56
N VAL A 24 -23.83 12.15 -15.86
CA VAL A 24 -24.64 13.35 -16.09
C VAL A 24 -25.59 13.16 -17.28
N ILE A 25 -25.11 12.54 -18.38
CA ILE A 25 -25.94 12.23 -19.54
C ILE A 25 -27.02 11.21 -19.17
N ALA A 26 -26.69 10.17 -18.40
CA ALA A 26 -27.63 9.15 -17.94
C ALA A 26 -28.76 9.78 -17.09
N CYS A 27 -28.42 10.70 -16.17
CA CYS A 27 -29.40 11.38 -15.33
C CYS A 27 -30.35 12.28 -16.13
N ARG A 28 -29.94 12.76 -17.30
CA ARG A 28 -30.75 13.63 -18.17
C ARG A 28 -31.52 12.87 -19.25
N ALA A 29 -31.16 11.60 -19.49
CA ALA A 29 -31.79 10.80 -20.54
C ALA A 29 -33.20 10.33 -20.11
N LYS A 30 -34.21 10.62 -20.94
CA LYS A 30 -35.57 10.17 -20.71
C LYS A 30 -35.84 8.72 -21.21
N ARG A 31 -34.89 8.10 -21.88
CA ARG A 31 -35.01 6.76 -22.45
C ARG A 31 -34.22 5.75 -21.63
N GLY A 32 -34.86 4.76 -21.05
CA GLY A 32 -34.22 3.76 -20.16
C GLY A 32 -33.04 3.03 -20.78
N LEU A 33 -33.06 2.75 -22.07
CA LEU A 33 -31.96 2.09 -22.80
C LEU A 33 -30.69 2.98 -22.79
N VAL A 34 -30.85 4.28 -23.09
CA VAL A 34 -29.74 5.23 -23.10
C VAL A 34 -29.14 5.34 -21.70
N THR A 35 -29.97 5.41 -20.68
CA THR A 35 -29.53 5.44 -19.28
C THR A 35 -28.74 4.19 -18.95
N ALA A 36 -29.21 3.01 -19.29
CA ALA A 36 -28.52 1.74 -19.04
C ALA A 36 -27.16 1.69 -19.77
N MET A 37 -27.10 2.09 -21.03
CA MET A 37 -25.83 2.16 -21.77
C MET A 37 -24.82 3.12 -21.14
N MET A 38 -25.28 4.28 -20.68
CA MET A 38 -24.39 5.28 -20.03
C MET A 38 -23.88 4.80 -18.69
N VAL A 39 -24.70 4.05 -17.92
CA VAL A 39 -24.26 3.43 -16.65
C VAL A 39 -23.18 2.38 -16.93
N VAL A 40 -23.37 1.50 -17.90
CA VAL A 40 -22.36 0.50 -18.28
C VAL A 40 -21.06 1.17 -18.73
N LEU A 41 -21.16 2.23 -19.54
CA LEU A 41 -19.99 3.00 -19.97
C LEU A 41 -19.26 3.66 -18.79
N ALA A 42 -20.01 4.26 -17.86
CA ALA A 42 -19.43 4.85 -16.65
C ALA A 42 -18.68 3.80 -15.81
N LEU A 43 -19.26 2.62 -15.61
CA LEU A 43 -18.62 1.52 -14.89
C LEU A 43 -17.35 1.04 -15.60
N ALA A 44 -17.37 0.96 -16.94
CA ALA A 44 -16.19 0.58 -17.72
C ALA A 44 -15.02 1.56 -17.58
N PHE A 45 -15.29 2.85 -17.35
CA PHE A 45 -14.25 3.85 -17.08
C PHE A 45 -13.81 3.92 -15.60
N ILE A 46 -14.73 3.63 -14.67
CA ILE A 46 -14.42 3.63 -13.22
C ILE A 46 -13.58 2.39 -12.85
N ALA A 47 -13.88 1.23 -13.40
CA ALA A 47 -13.23 -0.02 -13.02
C ALA A 47 -11.70 0.02 -13.15
N PRO A 48 -11.09 0.49 -14.24
CA PRO A 48 -9.64 0.63 -14.35
C PRO A 48 -9.06 1.62 -13.32
N ALA A 49 -9.76 2.72 -13.07
CA ALA A 49 -9.30 3.71 -12.08
C ALA A 49 -9.30 3.14 -10.66
N VAL A 50 -10.35 2.39 -10.29
CA VAL A 50 -10.43 1.68 -9.01
C VAL A 50 -9.35 0.61 -8.91
N TYR A 51 -9.12 -0.16 -9.98
CA TYR A 51 -8.07 -1.17 -10.01
C TYR A 51 -6.68 -0.55 -9.77
N VAL A 52 -6.35 0.51 -10.49
CA VAL A 52 -5.09 1.24 -10.31
C VAL A 52 -4.98 1.79 -8.89
N PHE A 53 -6.05 2.39 -8.36
CA PHE A 53 -6.05 2.89 -6.98
C PHE A 53 -5.77 1.78 -5.96
N LEU A 54 -6.42 0.63 -6.09
CA LEU A 54 -6.23 -0.52 -5.21
C LEU A 54 -4.82 -1.14 -5.36
N ALA A 55 -4.24 -1.12 -6.56
CA ALA A 55 -2.88 -1.57 -6.78
C ALA A 55 -1.84 -0.70 -6.04
N PHE A 56 -2.09 0.62 -5.93
CA PHE A 56 -1.24 1.51 -5.13
C PHE A 56 -1.57 1.51 -3.62
N HIS A 57 -2.70 0.92 -3.24
CA HIS A 57 -3.16 0.82 -1.85
C HIS A 57 -3.50 -0.62 -1.45
N PRO A 58 -2.54 -1.55 -1.54
CA PRO A 58 -2.79 -2.96 -1.24
C PRO A 58 -3.32 -3.19 0.17
N GLU A 59 -3.02 -2.28 1.10
CA GLU A 59 -3.51 -2.32 2.48
C GLU A 59 -5.03 -2.23 2.62
N LEU A 60 -5.74 -1.75 1.60
CA LEU A 60 -7.20 -1.69 1.61
C LEU A 60 -7.82 -3.07 1.35
N VAL A 61 -7.14 -3.89 0.55
CA VAL A 61 -7.63 -5.21 0.11
C VAL A 61 -7.04 -6.32 0.98
N ASP A 62 -5.74 -6.23 1.32
CA ASP A 62 -5.03 -7.26 2.06
C ASP A 62 -4.66 -6.80 3.47
N GLY A 63 -5.15 -7.55 4.46
CA GLY A 63 -4.86 -7.28 5.87
C GLY A 63 -3.38 -7.45 6.24
N ARG A 64 -2.58 -8.18 5.46
CA ARG A 64 -1.12 -8.31 5.68
C ARG A 64 -0.45 -6.96 5.54
N PHE A 65 -0.64 -6.28 4.41
CA PHE A 65 -0.06 -4.95 4.15
C PHE A 65 -0.51 -3.92 5.19
N ARG A 66 -1.76 -4.02 5.66
CA ARG A 66 -2.25 -3.18 6.75
C ARG A 66 -1.46 -3.40 8.03
N THR A 67 -1.11 -4.65 8.34
CA THR A 67 -0.31 -5.00 9.52
C THR A 67 1.12 -4.51 9.37
N TYR A 68 1.72 -4.63 8.17
CA TYR A 68 3.07 -4.13 7.86
C TYR A 68 3.16 -2.61 8.05
N LYS A 69 2.22 -1.86 7.49
CA LYS A 69 2.17 -0.41 7.66
C LYS A 69 1.88 0.04 9.09
N ARG A 70 1.16 -0.77 9.87
CA ARG A 70 0.99 -0.52 11.30
C ARG A 70 2.30 -0.73 12.05
N PHE A 71 3.00 -1.82 11.80
CA PHE A 71 4.29 -2.07 12.42
C PHE A 71 5.30 -0.95 12.08
N TYR A 72 5.37 -0.54 10.82
CA TYR A 72 6.21 0.59 10.42
C TYR A 72 5.87 1.89 11.18
N ARG A 73 4.60 2.15 11.44
CA ARG A 73 4.16 3.33 12.21
C ARG A 73 4.42 3.23 13.72
N ASP A 74 4.51 2.02 14.25
CA ASP A 74 4.84 1.80 15.65
C ASP A 74 6.32 2.10 15.94
N ILE A 75 7.19 2.02 14.91
CA ILE A 75 8.59 2.39 15.00
C ILE A 75 8.74 3.91 14.93
N GLN A 76 9.58 4.46 15.79
CA GLN A 76 9.84 5.90 15.84
C GLN A 76 11.35 6.18 15.87
N VAL A 77 11.74 7.31 15.29
CA VAL A 77 13.11 7.81 15.43
C VAL A 77 13.44 8.02 16.91
N GLY A 78 14.63 7.59 17.32
CA GLY A 78 15.08 7.60 18.72
C GLY A 78 14.84 6.30 19.50
N MET A 79 14.02 5.37 18.98
CA MET A 79 13.86 4.04 19.59
C MET A 79 15.19 3.29 19.59
N THR A 80 15.43 2.51 20.65
CA THR A 80 16.54 1.55 20.65
C THR A 80 16.16 0.30 19.87
N ARG A 81 17.17 -0.49 19.51
CA ARG A 81 16.97 -1.78 18.84
C ARG A 81 16.00 -2.68 19.63
N GLU A 82 16.18 -2.78 20.94
CA GLU A 82 15.35 -3.61 21.81
C GLU A 82 13.89 -3.14 21.80
N GLN A 83 13.66 -1.84 21.75
CA GLN A 83 12.32 -1.27 21.65
C GLN A 83 11.66 -1.60 20.31
N VAL A 84 12.42 -1.58 19.21
CA VAL A 84 11.93 -1.98 17.90
C VAL A 84 11.57 -3.47 17.86
N LEU A 85 12.43 -4.33 18.42
CA LEU A 85 12.16 -5.77 18.51
C LEU A 85 10.97 -6.07 19.41
N ALA A 86 10.81 -5.34 20.51
CA ALA A 86 9.63 -5.44 21.37
C ALA A 86 8.34 -5.01 20.65
N ALA A 87 8.39 -3.94 19.86
CA ALA A 87 7.26 -3.52 19.01
C ALA A 87 6.90 -4.58 17.97
N MET A 88 7.92 -5.23 17.38
CA MET A 88 7.71 -6.38 16.48
C MET A 88 7.02 -7.54 17.22
N GLU A 89 7.49 -7.92 18.40
CA GLU A 89 6.90 -9.00 19.21
C GLU A 89 5.45 -8.69 19.58
N GLN A 90 5.16 -7.46 19.95
CA GLN A 90 3.81 -7.02 20.26
C GLN A 90 2.88 -7.10 19.04
N ARG A 91 3.36 -6.74 17.86
CA ARG A 91 2.57 -6.77 16.63
C ARG A 91 2.45 -8.17 16.02
N TYR A 92 3.47 -8.99 16.20
CA TYR A 92 3.58 -10.35 15.67
C TYR A 92 3.94 -11.34 16.79
N PRO A 93 3.03 -11.59 17.73
CA PRO A 93 3.28 -12.54 18.81
C PRO A 93 3.52 -13.94 18.25
N THR A 94 4.34 -14.73 18.92
CA THR A 94 4.75 -16.08 18.50
C THR A 94 3.56 -17.00 18.25
N ASN A 95 2.47 -16.82 18.99
CA ASN A 95 1.23 -17.59 18.85
C ASN A 95 0.16 -16.87 18.00
N GLY A 96 0.56 -15.83 17.26
CA GLY A 96 -0.34 -15.04 16.43
C GLY A 96 -0.68 -15.73 15.11
N LEU A 97 -1.77 -15.26 14.48
CA LEU A 97 -2.21 -15.76 13.16
C LEU A 97 -1.29 -15.31 12.02
N ARG A 98 -0.46 -14.30 12.26
CA ARG A 98 0.45 -13.73 11.27
C ARG A 98 1.86 -14.22 11.47
N LYS A 99 2.51 -14.61 10.38
CA LYS A 99 3.92 -14.95 10.40
C LYS A 99 4.75 -13.71 10.73
N ARG A 100 5.75 -13.88 11.56
CA ARG A 100 6.66 -12.80 11.95
C ARG A 100 7.49 -12.35 10.76
N PRO A 101 7.83 -11.05 10.67
CA PRO A 101 8.82 -10.58 9.72
C PRO A 101 10.15 -11.30 9.91
N GLU A 102 10.82 -11.58 8.82
CA GLU A 102 12.17 -12.12 8.85
C GLU A 102 13.17 -10.98 8.99
N ILE A 103 14.13 -11.11 9.88
CA ILE A 103 15.21 -10.14 10.04
C ILE A 103 16.23 -10.42 8.95
N MET A 104 16.35 -9.51 7.98
CA MET A 104 17.27 -9.65 6.84
C MET A 104 18.64 -9.05 7.12
N ASN A 105 18.69 -8.01 7.93
CA ASN A 105 19.91 -7.31 8.29
C ASN A 105 19.88 -6.96 9.77
N ASP A 106 20.89 -7.39 10.50
CA ASP A 106 21.04 -7.15 11.93
C ASP A 106 22.49 -6.77 12.22
N THR A 107 22.79 -5.48 12.01
CA THR A 107 24.12 -4.91 12.23
C THR A 107 24.03 -3.78 13.28
N PRO A 108 25.14 -3.37 13.88
CA PRO A 108 25.15 -2.22 14.80
C PRO A 108 24.57 -0.95 14.18
N GLU A 109 24.73 -0.75 12.86
CA GLU A 109 24.32 0.43 12.12
C GLU A 109 22.95 0.28 11.44
N GLY A 110 22.36 -0.93 11.41
CA GLY A 110 21.13 -1.16 10.68
C GLY A 110 20.32 -2.36 11.14
N LEU A 111 19.01 -2.25 10.96
CA LEU A 111 18.06 -3.34 11.20
C LEU A 111 17.06 -3.37 10.05
N GLY A 112 16.97 -4.52 9.37
CA GLY A 112 16.09 -4.72 8.23
C GLY A 112 15.08 -5.83 8.49
N PHE A 113 13.84 -5.62 8.07
CA PHE A 113 12.76 -6.60 8.16
C PHE A 113 12.21 -6.91 6.79
N PHE A 114 12.11 -8.18 6.46
CA PHE A 114 11.36 -8.68 5.32
C PHE A 114 9.92 -8.97 5.74
N MET A 115 8.96 -8.31 5.09
CA MET A 115 7.59 -8.22 5.58
C MET A 115 6.61 -9.20 4.94
N ASN A 116 7.02 -10.01 3.96
CA ASN A 116 6.12 -10.94 3.27
C ASN A 116 6.55 -12.41 3.36
N PRO A 117 6.78 -12.95 4.56
CA PRO A 117 7.24 -14.32 4.72
C PRO A 117 6.17 -15.39 4.47
N GLU A 118 4.90 -15.01 4.25
CA GLU A 118 3.79 -15.96 4.08
C GLU A 118 3.59 -16.42 2.64
N THR A 119 4.05 -15.67 1.66
CA THR A 119 3.89 -15.97 0.25
C THR A 119 5.20 -16.33 -0.40
N SER A 120 5.46 -17.63 -0.51
CA SER A 120 6.63 -18.15 -1.21
C SER A 120 6.54 -18.04 -2.75
N ARG A 121 5.46 -17.50 -3.31
CA ARG A 121 5.22 -17.50 -4.76
C ARG A 121 5.30 -16.13 -5.43
N GLU A 122 5.23 -15.07 -4.67
CA GLU A 122 5.33 -13.71 -5.21
C GLU A 122 6.63 -13.08 -4.72
N PRO A 123 7.44 -12.52 -5.63
CA PRO A 123 8.68 -11.83 -5.27
C PRO A 123 8.43 -10.49 -4.59
N ASN A 124 7.26 -10.28 -4.04
CA ASN A 124 6.85 -9.03 -3.42
C ASN A 124 7.55 -8.89 -2.06
N CYS A 125 8.67 -8.22 -2.08
CA CYS A 125 9.60 -8.08 -0.98
C CYS A 125 9.39 -6.76 -0.26
N GLU A 126 8.21 -6.56 0.34
CA GLU A 126 8.06 -5.39 1.21
C GLU A 126 9.08 -5.44 2.37
N GLY A 127 9.81 -4.36 2.55
CA GLY A 127 10.85 -4.25 3.55
C GLY A 127 10.72 -3.01 4.43
N ILE A 128 11.12 -3.15 5.68
CA ILE A 128 11.36 -2.01 6.58
C ILE A 128 12.86 -1.97 6.87
N PHE A 129 13.50 -0.86 6.55
CA PHE A 129 14.91 -0.66 6.75
C PHE A 129 15.14 0.50 7.72
N LEU A 130 15.89 0.23 8.77
CA LEU A 130 16.21 1.17 9.82
C LEU A 130 17.72 1.42 9.81
N THR A 131 18.12 2.69 9.88
CA THR A 131 19.51 3.08 10.16
C THR A 131 19.60 3.40 11.64
N LEU A 132 20.63 2.86 12.31
CA LEU A 132 20.90 3.08 13.70
C LEU A 132 22.22 3.85 13.86
N GLU A 133 22.22 4.85 14.74
CA GLU A 133 23.40 5.56 15.18
C GLU A 133 23.41 5.58 16.72
N ALA A 134 24.53 5.24 17.32
CA ALA A 134 24.64 5.06 18.78
C ALA A 134 23.53 4.15 19.36
N GLY A 135 23.14 3.10 18.64
CA GLY A 135 22.12 2.13 19.04
C GLY A 135 20.68 2.62 18.97
N ARG A 136 20.44 3.79 18.34
CA ARG A 136 19.10 4.38 18.18
C ARG A 136 18.74 4.57 16.72
N VAL A 137 17.48 4.40 16.38
CA VAL A 137 16.94 4.63 15.05
C VAL A 137 17.06 6.11 14.69
N THR A 138 17.78 6.43 13.63
CA THR A 138 17.92 7.79 13.08
C THR A 138 17.16 7.95 11.77
N LYS A 139 17.00 6.87 11.01
CA LYS A 139 16.28 6.88 9.73
C LYS A 139 15.48 5.61 9.58
N MET A 140 14.32 5.73 8.96
CA MET A 140 13.48 4.59 8.64
C MET A 140 12.92 4.73 7.23
N VAL A 141 12.93 3.62 6.49
CA VAL A 141 12.44 3.54 5.11
C VAL A 141 11.53 2.33 5.00
N TYR A 142 10.34 2.54 4.47
CA TYR A 142 9.46 1.48 4.02
C TYR A 142 9.66 1.32 2.50
N SER A 143 10.09 0.15 2.08
CA SER A 143 10.18 -0.22 0.67
C SER A 143 8.96 -1.06 0.33
N ALA A 144 8.07 -0.48 -0.46
CA ALA A 144 7.10 -1.26 -1.21
C ALA A 144 7.79 -1.66 -2.51
N ASP A 145 7.74 -2.90 -2.87
CA ASP A 145 8.36 -3.42 -4.08
C ASP A 145 7.70 -2.83 -5.32
#